data_24ee5f0dadf94d321dc8eeec3cc0a83f
#
_entry.id   24ee5f0dadf94d321dc8eeec3cc0a83f
#
_cell.length_a   1.000
_cell.length_b   1.000
_cell.length_c   1.000
_cell.angle_alpha   90.00
_cell.angle_beta   90.00
_cell.angle_gamma   90.00
#
_symmetry.space_group_name_H-M   'P 1'
#
loop_
_entity.id
_entity.type
_entity.pdbx_description
1 polymer ?
#
loop_
_entity_poly.entity_id
_entity_poly.type
_entity_poly.pdbx_seq_one_letter_code
_entity_poly.pdbx_strand_id
1 'polypeptide(L)'
;MIHLFALLSLLLCGVCYTGFQNSSHFRNTGSRRSLLLLVFGGALLLRLLLAYTTHGFSNDIACFAAWADRIFTLGPGQFYSAETFTDYPPGFMYVLYLVGALRSLLQIPYYSDLHILLLKMPAILCDIACGFLLYREAVKRLHFSELQGIFVSSAYLFQPAIILNSSCWGQVDSVYTLMVILMCLFLMEGNMLPAYAVYGLGILLKPQMLIFTPVLLAGIWDHVFLHDFSWRKFFYNLCGGLSVICGMFLLCAPFGLTAAISQYTSTLGSYEYAAINAYNFWGLLGMNWIDQNTIFLFLPCKTWGTIVILLIVLFTFLIAARCRKEPSRYFCLGAFIILTMFLFSVRMHERYMYPALALLLFCCLYRPSTPLWKCFSGFAVLHFYNTANVLYHYDPQNYDRKAPIILLVSAGMLCCLYYFYKII
;
A
#
# COMPACT_ATOMS: atom_id res chain seq x y z
N MET A 1 -13.83 9.69 -19.45
CA MET A 1 -13.59 8.34 -18.89
C MET A 1 -13.36 8.38 -17.38
N ILE A 2 -12.43 9.19 -16.84
CA ILE A 2 -12.12 9.22 -15.40
C ILE A 2 -13.38 9.44 -14.53
N HIS A 3 -14.24 10.41 -14.88
CA HIS A 3 -15.48 10.65 -14.13
C HIS A 3 -16.43 9.45 -14.12
N LEU A 4 -16.50 8.68 -15.20
CA LEU A 4 -17.32 7.46 -15.24
C LEU A 4 -16.79 6.40 -14.28
N PHE A 5 -15.49 6.14 -14.27
CA PHE A 5 -14.91 5.17 -13.34
C PHE A 5 -14.96 5.63 -11.87
N ALA A 6 -14.88 6.94 -11.62
CA ALA A 6 -15.11 7.48 -10.29
C ALA A 6 -16.56 7.26 -9.83
N LEU A 7 -17.54 7.44 -10.72
CA LEU A 7 -18.95 7.11 -10.44
C LEU A 7 -19.13 5.62 -10.19
N LEU A 8 -18.54 4.76 -11.02
CA LEU A 8 -18.55 3.31 -10.83
C LEU A 8 -17.92 2.91 -9.48
N SER A 9 -16.85 3.58 -9.06
CA SER A 9 -16.26 3.39 -7.73
C SER A 9 -17.26 3.68 -6.60
N LEU A 10 -18.00 4.80 -6.69
CA LEU A 10 -19.03 5.15 -5.71
C LEU A 10 -20.19 4.15 -5.70
N LEU A 11 -20.66 3.75 -6.90
CA LEU A 11 -21.73 2.77 -7.03
C LEU A 11 -21.31 1.40 -6.45
N LEU A 12 -20.09 0.96 -6.74
CA LEU A 12 -19.52 -0.27 -6.17
C LEU A 12 -19.51 -0.21 -4.64
N CYS A 13 -19.00 0.89 -4.06
CA CYS A 13 -18.98 1.07 -2.61
C CYS A 13 -20.40 1.04 -2.03
N GLY A 14 -21.38 1.69 -2.67
CA GLY A 14 -22.77 1.68 -2.26
C GLY A 14 -23.39 0.28 -2.31
N VAL A 15 -23.22 -0.44 -3.41
CA VAL A 15 -23.70 -1.82 -3.59
C VAL A 15 -23.06 -2.76 -2.58
N CYS A 16 -21.74 -2.69 -2.40
CA CYS A 16 -21.03 -3.54 -1.44
C CYS A 16 -21.45 -3.24 0.00
N TYR A 17 -21.60 -1.95 0.35
CA TYR A 17 -22.09 -1.56 1.68
C TYR A 17 -23.52 -2.08 1.94
N THR A 18 -24.45 -1.80 1.04
CA THR A 18 -25.87 -2.24 1.20
C THR A 18 -25.96 -3.76 1.20
N GLY A 19 -25.21 -4.44 0.32
CA GLY A 19 -25.10 -5.89 0.30
C GLY A 19 -24.55 -6.46 1.60
N PHE A 20 -23.48 -5.84 2.14
CA PHE A 20 -22.90 -6.24 3.43
C PHE A 20 -23.93 -6.10 4.58
N GLN A 21 -24.65 -4.99 4.67
CA GLN A 21 -25.66 -4.77 5.70
C GLN A 21 -26.87 -5.73 5.58
N ASN A 22 -27.40 -5.88 4.39
CA ASN A 22 -28.58 -6.73 4.17
C ASN A 22 -28.29 -8.21 4.29
N SER A 23 -27.04 -8.63 4.06
CA SER A 23 -26.64 -10.04 4.12
C SER A 23 -26.45 -10.59 5.54
N SER A 24 -26.56 -9.75 6.57
CA SER A 24 -26.48 -10.16 7.98
C SER A 24 -27.62 -11.16 8.37
N HIS A 25 -28.77 -11.08 7.70
CA HIS A 25 -29.93 -11.95 7.94
C HIS A 25 -29.83 -13.31 7.26
N PHE A 26 -28.94 -13.45 6.26
CA PHE A 26 -28.74 -14.72 5.54
C PHE A 26 -27.69 -15.58 6.26
N ARG A 27 -28.07 -16.23 7.37
CA ARG A 27 -27.26 -17.30 7.94
C ARG A 27 -27.15 -18.45 6.94
N ASN A 28 -25.94 -19.00 6.80
CA ASN A 28 -25.49 -19.98 5.83
C ASN A 28 -26.51 -21.09 5.55
N THR A 29 -27.25 -21.00 4.45
CA THR A 29 -28.16 -22.02 3.94
C THR A 29 -27.53 -22.93 2.87
N GLY A 30 -26.23 -22.86 2.69
CA GLY A 30 -25.45 -23.66 1.72
C GLY A 30 -24.11 -23.03 1.36
N SER A 31 -23.16 -23.84 0.91
CA SER A 31 -21.86 -23.36 0.46
C SER A 31 -21.99 -22.47 -0.79
N ARG A 32 -21.44 -21.26 -0.73
CA ARG A 32 -21.44 -20.31 -1.85
C ARG A 32 -20.12 -20.35 -2.63
N ARG A 33 -19.49 -21.53 -2.69
CA ARG A 33 -18.21 -21.74 -3.38
C ARG A 33 -18.22 -21.25 -4.83
N SER A 34 -19.31 -21.54 -5.57
CA SER A 34 -19.43 -21.10 -6.97
C SER A 34 -19.44 -19.59 -7.10
N LEU A 35 -20.13 -18.86 -6.21
CA LEU A 35 -20.14 -17.40 -6.20
C LEU A 35 -18.76 -16.84 -5.82
N LEU A 36 -18.09 -17.44 -4.85
CA LEU A 36 -16.73 -17.06 -4.45
C LEU A 36 -15.75 -17.25 -5.63
N LEU A 37 -15.80 -18.39 -6.30
CA LEU A 37 -14.98 -18.66 -7.48
C LEU A 37 -15.28 -17.68 -8.62
N LEU A 38 -16.56 -17.34 -8.85
CA LEU A 38 -16.95 -16.37 -9.85
C LEU A 38 -16.38 -14.96 -9.54
N VAL A 39 -16.47 -14.51 -8.28
CA VAL A 39 -15.97 -13.19 -7.87
C VAL A 39 -14.45 -13.12 -7.96
N PHE A 40 -13.73 -14.08 -7.39
CA PHE A 40 -12.27 -14.08 -7.41
C PHE A 40 -11.70 -14.39 -8.80
N GLY A 41 -12.30 -15.35 -9.52
CA GLY A 41 -11.93 -15.66 -10.89
C GLY A 41 -12.22 -14.50 -11.84
N GLY A 42 -13.37 -13.86 -11.71
CA GLY A 42 -13.73 -12.67 -12.47
C GLY A 42 -12.81 -11.48 -12.18
N ALA A 43 -12.46 -11.27 -10.91
CA ALA A 43 -11.51 -10.22 -10.51
C ALA A 43 -10.09 -10.47 -11.06
N LEU A 44 -9.64 -11.72 -11.06
CA LEU A 44 -8.37 -12.11 -11.66
C LEU A 44 -8.40 -11.93 -13.18
N LEU A 45 -9.42 -12.46 -13.85
CA LEU A 45 -9.56 -12.35 -15.31
C LEU A 45 -9.59 -10.88 -15.76
N LEU A 46 -10.37 -10.04 -15.08
CA LEU A 46 -10.43 -8.59 -15.38
C LEU A 46 -9.03 -7.95 -15.29
N ARG A 47 -8.26 -8.28 -14.24
CA ARG A 47 -6.89 -7.76 -14.06
C ARG A 47 -5.95 -8.24 -15.15
N LEU A 48 -6.02 -9.52 -15.51
CA LEU A 48 -5.17 -10.08 -16.58
C LEU A 48 -5.48 -9.43 -17.92
N LEU A 49 -6.76 -9.24 -18.25
CA LEU A 49 -7.18 -8.55 -19.48
C LEU A 49 -6.68 -7.12 -19.51
N LEU A 50 -6.88 -6.34 -18.44
CA LEU A 50 -6.41 -4.97 -18.36
C LEU A 50 -4.88 -4.88 -18.38
N ALA A 51 -4.19 -5.76 -17.66
CA ALA A 51 -2.73 -5.78 -17.62
C ALA A 51 -2.11 -6.14 -18.98
N TYR A 52 -2.75 -7.00 -19.76
CA TYR A 52 -2.32 -7.35 -21.11
C TYR A 52 -2.59 -6.25 -22.13
N THR A 53 -3.72 -5.55 -22.00
CA THR A 53 -4.14 -4.51 -22.98
C THR A 53 -3.61 -3.11 -22.67
N THR A 54 -2.97 -2.90 -21.52
CA THR A 54 -2.40 -1.60 -21.12
C THR A 54 -0.89 -1.71 -20.93
N HIS A 55 -0.13 -0.76 -21.50
CA HIS A 55 1.33 -0.78 -21.38
C HIS A 55 1.85 -0.27 -20.03
N GLY A 56 0.99 0.34 -19.20
CA GLY A 56 1.39 0.91 -17.92
C GLY A 56 2.02 2.29 -18.02
N PHE A 57 2.61 2.75 -16.92
CA PHE A 57 3.41 3.97 -16.93
C PHE A 57 4.79 3.65 -17.50
N SER A 58 5.11 4.23 -18.66
CA SER A 58 6.23 3.81 -19.50
C SER A 58 7.58 3.74 -18.75
N ASN A 59 7.87 4.76 -17.93
CA ASN A 59 9.13 4.80 -17.18
C ASN A 59 9.24 3.68 -16.14
N ASP A 60 8.16 3.42 -15.38
CA ASP A 60 8.15 2.39 -14.34
C ASP A 60 8.29 0.99 -14.96
N ILE A 61 7.52 0.71 -16.00
CA ILE A 61 7.56 -0.59 -16.71
C ILE A 61 8.92 -0.82 -17.38
N ALA A 62 9.49 0.22 -18.00
CA ALA A 62 10.82 0.12 -18.60
C ALA A 62 11.90 -0.19 -17.55
N CYS A 63 11.84 0.47 -16.37
CA CYS A 63 12.75 0.16 -15.27
C CYS A 63 12.59 -1.29 -14.79
N PHE A 64 11.38 -1.76 -14.55
CA PHE A 64 11.12 -3.13 -14.10
C PHE A 64 11.58 -4.16 -15.14
N ALA A 65 11.35 -3.90 -16.44
CA ALA A 65 11.82 -4.78 -17.51
C ALA A 65 13.34 -4.85 -17.56
N ALA A 66 14.02 -3.70 -17.50
CA ALA A 66 15.48 -3.62 -17.50
C ALA A 66 16.09 -4.28 -16.25
N TRP A 67 15.49 -4.05 -15.08
CA TRP A 67 15.97 -4.68 -13.84
C TRP A 67 15.74 -6.18 -13.81
N ALA A 68 14.59 -6.68 -14.33
CA ALA A 68 14.33 -8.12 -14.43
C ALA A 68 15.34 -8.82 -15.34
N ASP A 69 15.65 -8.22 -16.50
CA ASP A 69 16.65 -8.75 -17.43
C ASP A 69 18.06 -8.71 -16.83
N ARG A 70 18.43 -7.58 -16.23
CA ARG A 70 19.74 -7.38 -15.61
C ARG A 70 20.00 -8.34 -14.45
N ILE A 71 19.04 -8.46 -13.49
CA ILE A 71 19.22 -9.34 -12.33
C ILE A 71 19.30 -10.82 -12.76
N PHE A 72 18.56 -11.20 -13.79
CA PHE A 72 18.60 -12.57 -14.31
C PHE A 72 19.90 -12.87 -15.03
N THR A 73 20.42 -11.92 -15.85
CA THR A 73 21.63 -12.15 -16.67
C THR A 73 22.93 -12.00 -15.90
N LEU A 74 23.03 -10.98 -15.02
CA LEU A 74 24.27 -10.67 -14.30
C LEU A 74 24.31 -11.26 -12.88
N GLY A 75 23.15 -11.65 -12.34
CA GLY A 75 23.03 -12.09 -10.97
C GLY A 75 23.08 -10.94 -9.94
N PRO A 76 22.79 -11.23 -8.66
CA PRO A 76 22.68 -10.22 -7.61
C PRO A 76 23.99 -9.47 -7.36
N GLY A 77 25.16 -10.11 -7.41
CA GLY A 77 26.44 -9.48 -7.09
C GLY A 77 26.90 -8.38 -8.05
N GLN A 78 26.33 -8.34 -9.26
CA GLN A 78 26.64 -7.32 -10.28
C GLN A 78 25.42 -6.44 -10.59
N PHE A 79 24.34 -6.57 -9.83
CA PHE A 79 23.12 -5.84 -10.12
C PHE A 79 23.24 -4.33 -9.84
N TYR A 80 23.65 -3.94 -8.64
CA TYR A 80 23.85 -2.53 -8.30
C TYR A 80 25.19 -2.03 -8.83
N SER A 81 25.15 -1.05 -9.71
CA SER A 81 26.31 -0.35 -10.23
C SER A 81 26.05 1.14 -10.33
N ALA A 82 27.11 1.96 -10.34
CA ALA A 82 27.01 3.41 -10.48
C ALA A 82 26.38 3.88 -11.81
N GLU A 83 26.39 3.01 -12.82
CA GLU A 83 25.88 3.32 -14.15
C GLU A 83 24.39 2.97 -14.33
N THR A 84 23.79 2.30 -13.34
CA THR A 84 22.41 1.79 -13.46
C THR A 84 21.52 2.50 -12.45
N PHE A 85 20.54 3.25 -12.95
CA PHE A 85 19.50 3.78 -12.09
C PHE A 85 18.68 2.66 -11.46
N THR A 86 18.60 2.65 -10.13
CA THR A 86 17.70 1.80 -9.35
C THR A 86 17.24 2.56 -8.12
N ASP A 87 15.96 2.47 -7.81
CA ASP A 87 15.35 3.06 -6.61
C ASP A 87 14.59 2.03 -5.76
N TYR A 88 14.79 0.73 -6.06
CA TYR A 88 14.21 -0.38 -5.31
C TYR A 88 15.27 -1.19 -4.55
N PRO A 89 14.90 -1.71 -3.35
CA PRO A 89 15.82 -2.48 -2.52
C PRO A 89 15.94 -3.94 -2.98
N PRO A 90 16.94 -4.70 -2.44
CA PRO A 90 17.28 -6.05 -2.87
C PRO A 90 16.15 -7.07 -2.89
N GLY A 91 15.18 -6.97 -1.96
CA GLY A 91 14.10 -7.94 -1.87
C GLY A 91 13.19 -7.95 -3.10
N PHE A 92 12.92 -6.79 -3.69
CA PHE A 92 12.12 -6.73 -4.91
C PHE A 92 12.89 -7.28 -6.12
N MET A 93 14.21 -7.18 -6.12
CA MET A 93 15.06 -7.75 -7.18
C MET A 93 14.94 -9.28 -7.26
N TYR A 94 14.74 -9.99 -6.16
CA TYR A 94 14.43 -11.42 -6.20
C TYR A 94 13.11 -11.73 -6.91
N VAL A 95 12.09 -10.88 -6.72
CA VAL A 95 10.82 -11.01 -7.44
C VAL A 95 11.05 -10.79 -8.95
N LEU A 96 11.80 -9.77 -9.31
CA LEU A 96 12.15 -9.50 -10.71
C LEU A 96 13.06 -10.59 -11.32
N TYR A 97 13.94 -11.21 -10.53
CA TYR A 97 14.71 -12.37 -10.98
C TYR A 97 13.80 -13.52 -11.43
N LEU A 98 12.73 -13.81 -10.65
CA LEU A 98 11.75 -14.83 -11.04
C LEU A 98 11.02 -14.46 -12.34
N VAL A 99 10.68 -13.19 -12.51
CA VAL A 99 10.05 -12.68 -13.75
C VAL A 99 11.01 -12.85 -14.93
N GLY A 100 12.28 -12.47 -14.79
CA GLY A 100 13.33 -12.66 -15.82
C GLY A 100 13.54 -14.13 -16.17
N ALA A 101 13.58 -15.01 -15.15
CA ALA A 101 13.72 -16.46 -15.35
C ALA A 101 12.51 -17.04 -16.10
N LEU A 102 11.27 -16.65 -15.73
CA LEU A 102 10.06 -17.10 -16.43
C LEU A 102 10.03 -16.58 -17.88
N ARG A 103 10.40 -15.32 -18.10
CA ARG A 103 10.52 -14.75 -19.44
C ARG A 103 11.47 -15.57 -20.30
N SER A 104 12.65 -15.88 -19.77
CA SER A 104 13.67 -16.66 -20.47
C SER A 104 13.21 -18.09 -20.75
N LEU A 105 12.65 -18.77 -19.73
CA LEU A 105 12.15 -20.14 -19.86
C LEU A 105 11.04 -20.26 -20.90
N LEU A 106 10.12 -19.31 -20.94
CA LEU A 106 8.97 -19.29 -21.87
C LEU A 106 9.31 -18.61 -23.21
N GLN A 107 10.56 -18.18 -23.42
CA GLN A 107 11.05 -17.51 -24.64
C GLN A 107 10.20 -16.28 -25.02
N ILE A 108 9.68 -15.55 -24.02
CA ILE A 108 8.85 -14.38 -24.24
C ILE A 108 9.75 -13.22 -24.73
N PRO A 109 9.40 -12.54 -25.85
CA PRO A 109 10.17 -11.42 -26.37
C PRO A 109 10.26 -10.28 -25.32
N TYR A 110 11.44 -9.63 -25.28
CA TYR A 110 11.65 -8.49 -24.38
C TYR A 110 10.67 -7.37 -24.70
N TYR A 111 10.07 -6.79 -23.65
CA TYR A 111 9.12 -5.67 -23.70
C TYR A 111 7.84 -5.93 -24.54
N SER A 112 7.49 -7.20 -24.77
CA SER A 112 6.20 -7.57 -25.37
C SER A 112 5.06 -7.45 -24.35
N ASP A 113 3.80 -7.43 -24.83
CA ASP A 113 2.61 -7.37 -23.96
C ASP A 113 2.59 -8.48 -22.91
N LEU A 114 3.06 -9.68 -23.29
CA LEU A 114 3.15 -10.81 -22.37
C LEU A 114 4.28 -10.62 -21.33
N HIS A 115 5.40 -9.98 -21.71
CA HIS A 115 6.44 -9.60 -20.74
C HIS A 115 5.93 -8.54 -19.77
N ILE A 116 5.22 -7.52 -20.26
CA ILE A 116 4.59 -6.49 -19.42
C ILE A 116 3.56 -7.10 -18.47
N LEU A 117 2.76 -8.06 -18.95
CA LEU A 117 1.85 -8.82 -18.10
C LEU A 117 2.60 -9.55 -16.98
N LEU A 118 3.72 -10.23 -17.30
CA LEU A 118 4.53 -10.93 -16.29
C LEU A 118 5.08 -9.97 -15.24
N LEU A 119 5.52 -8.77 -15.62
CA LEU A 119 6.00 -7.74 -14.68
C LEU A 119 4.91 -7.28 -13.71
N LYS A 120 3.66 -7.26 -14.15
CA LYS A 120 2.48 -6.87 -13.33
C LYS A 120 1.95 -8.00 -12.44
N MET A 121 2.28 -9.27 -12.75
CA MET A 121 1.75 -10.43 -12.02
C MET A 121 1.97 -10.40 -10.50
N PRO A 122 3.15 -10.01 -9.96
CA PRO A 122 3.33 -9.96 -8.51
C PRO A 122 2.33 -9.05 -7.81
N ALA A 123 2.06 -7.87 -8.38
CA ALA A 123 1.09 -6.93 -7.84
C ALA A 123 -0.35 -7.48 -7.94
N ILE A 124 -0.73 -8.06 -9.06
CA ILE A 124 -2.05 -8.65 -9.28
C ILE A 124 -2.31 -9.79 -8.28
N LEU A 125 -1.35 -10.68 -8.08
CA LEU A 125 -1.49 -11.80 -7.15
C LEU A 125 -1.63 -11.30 -5.70
N CYS A 126 -0.88 -10.27 -5.33
CA CYS A 126 -0.99 -9.64 -4.00
C CYS A 126 -2.35 -8.97 -3.80
N ASP A 127 -2.94 -8.35 -4.83
CA ASP A 127 -4.31 -7.81 -4.76
C ASP A 127 -5.33 -8.91 -4.48
N ILE A 128 -5.25 -10.02 -5.21
CA ILE A 128 -6.15 -11.16 -5.00
C ILE A 128 -5.97 -11.72 -3.58
N ALA A 129 -4.73 -11.81 -3.10
CA ALA A 129 -4.43 -12.23 -1.73
C ALA A 129 -5.00 -11.28 -0.68
N CYS A 130 -4.90 -9.95 -0.86
CA CYS A 130 -5.51 -8.96 0.03
C CYS A 130 -7.04 -9.11 0.08
N GLY A 131 -7.68 -9.27 -1.08
CA GLY A 131 -9.12 -9.55 -1.15
C GLY A 131 -9.51 -10.87 -0.45
N PHE A 132 -8.68 -11.91 -0.60
CA PHE A 132 -8.89 -13.18 0.09
C PHE A 132 -8.74 -13.05 1.61
N LEU A 133 -7.78 -12.29 2.10
CA LEU A 133 -7.62 -12.03 3.53
C LEU A 133 -8.84 -11.30 4.10
N LEU A 134 -9.41 -10.31 3.40
CA LEU A 134 -10.67 -9.65 3.79
C LEU A 134 -11.82 -10.67 3.91
N TYR A 135 -11.98 -11.55 2.91
CA TYR A 135 -13.00 -12.62 2.95
C TYR A 135 -12.76 -13.57 4.13
N ARG A 136 -11.52 -14.05 4.28
CA ARG A 136 -11.15 -15.00 5.34
C ARG A 136 -11.40 -14.41 6.75
N GLU A 137 -10.99 -13.17 6.98
CA GLU A 137 -11.20 -12.50 8.26
C GLU A 137 -12.69 -12.32 8.57
N ALA A 138 -13.47 -11.88 7.57
CA ALA A 138 -14.92 -11.75 7.72
C ALA A 138 -15.58 -13.07 8.13
N VAL A 139 -15.31 -14.15 7.38
CA VAL A 139 -16.03 -15.42 7.54
C VAL A 139 -15.45 -16.28 8.65
N LYS A 140 -14.11 -16.40 8.74
CA LYS A 140 -13.47 -17.36 9.67
C LYS A 140 -13.23 -16.78 11.05
N ARG A 141 -12.90 -15.49 11.15
CA ARG A 141 -12.54 -14.88 12.43
C ARG A 141 -13.70 -14.09 13.05
N LEU A 142 -14.41 -13.32 12.24
CA LEU A 142 -15.53 -12.50 12.70
C LEU A 142 -16.89 -13.19 12.59
N HIS A 143 -16.92 -14.42 12.02
CA HIS A 143 -18.12 -15.23 11.86
C HIS A 143 -19.27 -14.52 11.11
N PHE A 144 -18.94 -13.61 10.20
CA PHE A 144 -19.91 -13.03 9.28
C PHE A 144 -20.36 -14.06 8.25
N SER A 145 -21.48 -13.80 7.60
CA SER A 145 -21.97 -14.67 6.51
C SER A 145 -20.99 -14.68 5.33
N GLU A 146 -20.99 -15.76 4.54
CA GLU A 146 -20.16 -15.83 3.32
C GLU A 146 -20.48 -14.67 2.35
N LEU A 147 -21.73 -14.21 2.29
CA LEU A 147 -22.12 -13.06 1.48
C LEU A 147 -21.49 -11.77 1.98
N GLN A 148 -21.46 -11.53 3.28
CA GLN A 148 -20.78 -10.36 3.84
C GLN A 148 -19.29 -10.39 3.52
N GLY A 149 -18.65 -11.56 3.62
CA GLY A 149 -17.26 -11.76 3.21
C GLY A 149 -17.05 -11.46 1.72
N ILE A 150 -17.96 -11.92 0.85
CA ILE A 150 -17.91 -11.65 -0.59
C ILE A 150 -18.08 -10.15 -0.88
N PHE A 151 -19.04 -9.46 -0.25
CA PHE A 151 -19.25 -8.02 -0.50
C PHE A 151 -18.05 -7.16 -0.07
N VAL A 152 -17.46 -7.42 1.10
CA VAL A 152 -16.28 -6.63 1.52
C VAL A 152 -15.06 -6.92 0.65
N SER A 153 -14.87 -8.18 0.24
CA SER A 153 -13.79 -8.52 -0.71
C SER A 153 -14.03 -7.88 -2.07
N SER A 154 -15.28 -7.86 -2.56
CA SER A 154 -15.64 -7.22 -3.82
C SER A 154 -15.41 -5.71 -3.79
N ALA A 155 -15.64 -5.05 -2.65
CA ALA A 155 -15.35 -3.63 -2.46
C ALA A 155 -13.85 -3.32 -2.65
N TYR A 156 -12.96 -4.26 -2.36
CA TYR A 156 -11.52 -4.17 -2.64
C TYR A 156 -11.20 -4.61 -4.07
N LEU A 157 -11.63 -5.84 -4.43
CA LEU A 157 -11.21 -6.49 -5.68
C LEU A 157 -11.66 -5.76 -6.93
N PHE A 158 -12.82 -5.14 -6.93
CA PHE A 158 -13.36 -4.40 -8.08
C PHE A 158 -13.20 -2.88 -7.95
N GLN A 159 -12.47 -2.41 -6.92
CA GLN A 159 -12.23 -0.98 -6.75
C GLN A 159 -11.35 -0.43 -7.89
N PRO A 160 -11.83 0.56 -8.67
CA PRO A 160 -11.06 1.12 -9.78
C PRO A 160 -9.67 1.63 -9.38
N ALA A 161 -9.51 2.24 -8.20
CA ALA A 161 -8.21 2.70 -7.71
C ALA A 161 -7.21 1.56 -7.51
N ILE A 162 -7.68 0.40 -7.05
CA ILE A 162 -6.86 -0.80 -6.84
C ILE A 162 -6.46 -1.41 -8.18
N ILE A 163 -7.43 -1.61 -9.08
CA ILE A 163 -7.20 -2.18 -10.42
C ILE A 163 -6.26 -1.28 -11.22
N LEU A 164 -6.46 0.03 -11.15
CA LEU A 164 -5.62 1.00 -11.87
C LEU A 164 -4.14 0.87 -11.46
N ASN A 165 -3.85 0.77 -10.18
CA ASN A 165 -2.49 0.71 -9.67
C ASN A 165 -1.75 -0.57 -10.13
N SER A 166 -2.32 -1.74 -9.89
CA SER A 166 -1.65 -3.01 -10.18
C SER A 166 -1.71 -3.39 -11.67
N SER A 167 -2.87 -3.26 -12.29
CA SER A 167 -3.13 -3.83 -13.62
C SER A 167 -2.92 -2.83 -14.76
N CYS A 168 -3.37 -1.59 -14.59
CA CYS A 168 -3.20 -0.58 -15.62
C CYS A 168 -1.84 0.12 -15.53
N TRP A 169 -1.45 0.61 -14.34
CA TRP A 169 -0.17 1.27 -14.11
C TRP A 169 1.01 0.28 -14.12
N GLY A 170 0.83 -0.85 -13.43
CA GLY A 170 1.89 -1.84 -13.22
C GLY A 170 2.74 -1.57 -11.98
N GLN A 171 2.22 -0.82 -11.01
CA GLN A 171 2.90 -0.55 -9.74
C GLN A 171 2.73 -1.69 -8.73
N VAL A 172 3.69 -1.78 -7.82
CA VAL A 172 3.81 -2.87 -6.86
C VAL A 172 3.34 -2.51 -5.44
N ASP A 173 2.46 -1.51 -5.32
CA ASP A 173 1.99 -1.06 -4.01
C ASP A 173 1.20 -2.12 -3.25
N SER A 174 0.51 -3.02 -3.96
CA SER A 174 -0.18 -4.16 -3.36
C SER A 174 0.76 -5.16 -2.68
N VAL A 175 2.02 -5.27 -3.14
CA VAL A 175 2.99 -6.21 -2.57
C VAL A 175 3.31 -5.85 -1.12
N TYR A 176 3.70 -4.60 -0.86
CA TYR A 176 3.97 -4.20 0.52
C TYR A 176 2.68 -3.98 1.33
N THR A 177 1.55 -3.65 0.68
CA THR A 177 0.24 -3.59 1.35
C THR A 177 -0.16 -4.95 1.94
N LEU A 178 0.09 -6.03 1.22
CA LEU A 178 -0.09 -7.39 1.75
C LEU A 178 0.75 -7.62 3.00
N MET A 179 2.02 -7.17 3.01
CA MET A 179 2.89 -7.27 4.20
C MET A 179 2.34 -6.44 5.37
N VAL A 180 1.83 -5.24 5.13
CA VAL A 180 1.19 -4.42 6.18
C VAL A 180 -0.03 -5.12 6.77
N ILE A 181 -0.90 -5.69 5.94
CA ILE A 181 -2.09 -6.43 6.39
C ILE A 181 -1.67 -7.63 7.25
N LEU A 182 -0.72 -8.44 6.76
CA LEU A 182 -0.23 -9.61 7.49
C LEU A 182 0.43 -9.20 8.82
N MET A 183 1.22 -8.13 8.84
CA MET A 183 1.78 -7.58 10.08
C MET A 183 0.68 -7.22 11.07
N CYS A 184 -0.35 -6.48 10.66
CA CYS A 184 -1.47 -6.11 11.53
C CYS A 184 -2.20 -7.35 12.07
N LEU A 185 -2.44 -8.37 11.24
CA LEU A 185 -3.09 -9.62 11.64
C LEU A 185 -2.24 -10.37 12.69
N PHE A 186 -0.94 -10.51 12.46
CA PHE A 186 -0.04 -11.16 13.40
C PHE A 186 0.09 -10.40 14.73
N LEU A 187 0.11 -9.06 14.69
CA LEU A 187 0.10 -8.24 15.91
C LEU A 187 -1.19 -8.44 16.72
N MET A 188 -2.34 -8.54 16.06
CA MET A 188 -3.63 -8.84 16.72
C MET A 188 -3.66 -10.23 17.36
N GLU A 189 -2.91 -11.18 16.82
CA GLU A 189 -2.79 -12.54 17.36
C GLU A 189 -1.71 -12.65 18.43
N GLY A 190 -0.92 -11.59 18.66
CA GLY A 190 0.24 -11.63 19.55
C GLY A 190 1.43 -12.44 18.97
N ASN A 191 1.37 -12.78 17.67
CA ASN A 191 2.40 -13.55 16.97
C ASN A 191 3.54 -12.62 16.50
N MET A 192 4.42 -12.24 17.43
CA MET A 192 5.42 -11.21 17.19
C MET A 192 6.47 -11.60 16.14
N LEU A 193 6.98 -12.84 16.15
CA LEU A 193 8.03 -13.26 15.21
C LEU A 193 7.57 -13.21 13.73
N PRO A 194 6.39 -13.76 13.35
CA PRO A 194 5.85 -13.54 12.01
C PRO A 194 5.60 -12.07 11.69
N ALA A 195 5.15 -11.25 12.68
CA ALA A 195 4.96 -9.81 12.45
C ALA A 195 6.28 -9.12 12.09
N TYR A 196 7.38 -9.43 12.80
CA TYR A 196 8.72 -8.93 12.45
C TYR A 196 9.17 -9.41 11.07
N ALA A 197 8.97 -10.71 10.78
CA ALA A 197 9.40 -11.30 9.51
C ALA A 197 8.72 -10.62 8.31
N VAL A 198 7.40 -10.44 8.35
CA VAL A 198 6.68 -9.76 7.25
C VAL A 198 7.02 -8.27 7.20
N TYR A 199 7.29 -7.63 8.34
CA TYR A 199 7.74 -6.24 8.36
C TYR A 199 9.13 -6.09 7.72
N GLY A 200 10.09 -6.95 8.09
CA GLY A 200 11.42 -6.96 7.49
C GLY A 200 11.39 -7.26 5.98
N LEU A 201 10.60 -8.26 5.57
CA LEU A 201 10.36 -8.54 4.14
C LEU A 201 9.74 -7.34 3.42
N GLY A 202 8.76 -6.69 4.06
CA GLY A 202 8.13 -5.48 3.51
C GLY A 202 9.14 -4.36 3.25
N ILE A 203 10.09 -4.12 4.19
CA ILE A 203 11.18 -3.14 4.00
C ILE A 203 12.08 -3.54 2.83
N LEU A 204 12.41 -4.82 2.71
CA LEU A 204 13.23 -5.33 1.61
C LEU A 204 12.52 -5.24 0.26
N LEU A 205 11.18 -5.31 0.23
CA LEU A 205 10.38 -5.20 -0.99
C LEU A 205 10.15 -3.73 -1.38
N LYS A 206 9.83 -2.87 -0.41
CA LYS A 206 9.55 -1.44 -0.64
C LYS A 206 9.83 -0.60 0.62
N PRO A 207 10.70 0.42 0.56
CA PRO A 207 11.08 1.22 1.74
C PRO A 207 9.91 1.91 2.45
N GLN A 208 8.80 2.16 1.73
CA GLN A 208 7.58 2.74 2.30
C GLN A 208 6.98 1.94 3.45
N MET A 209 7.36 0.66 3.60
CA MET A 209 7.00 -0.15 4.77
C MET A 209 7.46 0.47 6.09
N LEU A 210 8.54 1.26 6.09
CA LEU A 210 9.05 2.00 7.26
C LEU A 210 8.02 2.97 7.86
N ILE A 211 7.08 3.47 7.06
CA ILE A 211 5.97 4.33 7.55
C ILE A 211 5.17 3.62 8.65
N PHE A 212 5.09 2.30 8.60
CA PHE A 212 4.31 1.49 9.56
C PHE A 212 5.09 1.07 10.82
N THR A 213 6.34 1.55 10.98
CA THR A 213 7.15 1.31 12.21
C THR A 213 6.40 1.64 13.50
N PRO A 214 5.67 2.79 13.63
CA PRO A 214 4.93 3.09 14.85
C PRO A 214 3.82 2.07 15.16
N VAL A 215 3.22 1.44 14.15
CA VAL A 215 2.22 0.37 14.33
C VAL A 215 2.87 -0.88 14.92
N LEU A 216 4.03 -1.27 14.39
CA LEU A 216 4.81 -2.39 14.94
C LEU A 216 5.25 -2.11 16.39
N LEU A 217 5.75 -0.90 16.66
CA LEU A 217 6.17 -0.52 18.02
C LEU A 217 5.00 -0.51 19.01
N ALA A 218 3.80 -0.09 18.59
CA ALA A 218 2.60 -0.21 19.38
C ALA A 218 2.28 -1.68 19.73
N GLY A 219 2.45 -2.60 18.77
CA GLY A 219 2.29 -4.04 18.99
C GLY A 219 3.33 -4.61 19.96
N ILE A 220 4.60 -4.19 19.86
CA ILE A 220 5.66 -4.57 20.80
C ILE A 220 5.32 -4.09 22.21
N TRP A 221 4.91 -2.82 22.32
CA TRP A 221 4.48 -2.25 23.58
C TRP A 221 3.35 -3.06 24.22
N ASP A 222 2.35 -3.42 23.43
CA ASP A 222 1.23 -4.22 23.92
C ASP A 222 1.68 -5.61 24.39
N HIS A 223 2.49 -6.28 23.61
CA HIS A 223 2.95 -7.62 23.96
C HIS A 223 3.81 -7.64 25.22
N VAL A 224 4.64 -6.60 25.45
CA VAL A 224 5.57 -6.56 26.58
C VAL A 224 4.93 -5.97 27.84
N PHE A 225 4.15 -4.90 27.72
CA PHE A 225 3.75 -4.07 28.87
C PHE A 225 2.25 -4.06 29.16
N LEU A 226 1.38 -4.56 28.23
CA LEU A 226 -0.05 -4.36 28.34
C LEU A 226 -0.70 -5.08 29.52
N HIS A 227 -0.29 -6.30 29.81
CA HIS A 227 -0.89 -7.12 30.87
C HIS A 227 -0.01 -7.12 32.12
N ASP A 228 1.16 -7.73 32.03
CA ASP A 228 2.18 -7.68 33.04
C ASP A 228 3.54 -7.69 32.37
N PHE A 229 4.43 -6.77 32.78
CA PHE A 229 5.80 -6.75 32.28
C PHE A 229 6.47 -8.08 32.55
N SER A 230 7.10 -8.66 31.55
CA SER A 230 7.84 -9.90 31.64
C SER A 230 9.16 -9.80 30.92
N TRP A 231 10.26 -10.01 31.61
CA TRP A 231 11.59 -10.09 31.01
C TRP A 231 11.67 -11.15 29.92
N ARG A 232 10.94 -12.27 30.05
CA ARG A 232 10.84 -13.30 29.02
C ARG A 232 10.24 -12.75 27.74
N LYS A 233 9.13 -12.00 27.82
CA LYS A 233 8.50 -11.35 26.65
C LYS A 233 9.42 -10.28 26.08
N PHE A 234 10.09 -9.48 26.91
CA PHE A 234 11.04 -8.46 26.46
C PHE A 234 12.18 -9.08 25.64
N PHE A 235 12.88 -10.10 26.21
CA PHE A 235 13.98 -10.76 25.50
C PHE A 235 13.49 -11.53 24.26
N TYR A 236 12.29 -12.13 24.28
CA TYR A 236 11.70 -12.74 23.08
C TYR A 236 11.54 -11.73 21.94
N ASN A 237 11.00 -10.52 22.22
CA ASN A 237 10.87 -9.48 21.22
C ASN A 237 12.23 -8.96 20.73
N LEU A 238 13.19 -8.76 21.65
CA LEU A 238 14.53 -8.31 21.30
C LEU A 238 15.23 -9.33 20.40
N CYS A 239 15.28 -10.60 20.79
CA CYS A 239 15.91 -11.67 20.01
C CYS A 239 15.17 -11.88 18.67
N GLY A 240 13.83 -11.84 18.69
CA GLY A 240 13.02 -11.95 17.48
C GLY A 240 13.30 -10.83 16.48
N GLY A 241 13.35 -9.57 16.95
CA GLY A 241 13.72 -8.43 16.12
C GLY A 241 15.13 -8.54 15.57
N LEU A 242 16.10 -8.88 16.41
CA LEU A 242 17.50 -9.07 15.98
C LEU A 242 17.63 -10.20 14.96
N SER A 243 16.94 -11.34 15.14
CA SER A 243 16.98 -12.45 14.19
C SER A 243 16.46 -12.05 12.81
N VAL A 244 15.40 -11.22 12.74
CA VAL A 244 14.88 -10.73 11.46
C VAL A 244 15.84 -9.72 10.82
N ILE A 245 16.45 -8.83 11.61
CA ILE A 245 17.50 -7.93 11.09
C ILE A 245 18.67 -8.74 10.51
N CYS A 246 19.14 -9.76 11.21
CA CYS A 246 20.17 -10.67 10.67
C CYS A 246 19.69 -11.35 9.37
N GLY A 247 18.44 -11.82 9.33
CA GLY A 247 17.84 -12.38 8.11
C GLY A 247 17.80 -11.39 6.94
N MET A 248 17.48 -10.12 7.20
CA MET A 248 17.52 -9.07 6.19
C MET A 248 18.94 -8.87 5.64
N PHE A 249 19.96 -8.83 6.52
CA PHE A 249 21.35 -8.74 6.07
C PHE A 249 21.77 -9.96 5.24
N LEU A 250 21.36 -11.17 5.61
CA LEU A 250 21.60 -12.37 4.83
C LEU A 250 20.97 -12.30 3.44
N LEU A 251 19.74 -11.77 3.33
CA LEU A 251 19.08 -11.57 2.03
C LEU A 251 19.73 -10.45 1.19
N CYS A 252 20.35 -9.47 1.83
CA CYS A 252 21.10 -8.42 1.13
C CYS A 252 22.52 -8.86 0.75
N ALA A 253 23.11 -9.83 1.43
CA ALA A 253 24.49 -10.23 1.24
C ALA A 253 24.88 -10.60 -0.22
N PRO A 254 24.02 -11.32 -1.00
CA PRO A 254 24.34 -11.62 -2.40
C PRO A 254 24.51 -10.40 -3.29
N PHE A 255 23.92 -9.24 -2.92
CA PHE A 255 24.05 -7.98 -3.65
C PHE A 255 25.25 -7.14 -3.20
N GLY A 256 25.97 -7.57 -2.17
CA GLY A 256 26.97 -6.77 -1.47
C GLY A 256 26.33 -5.84 -0.45
N LEU A 257 26.64 -6.04 0.84
CA LEU A 257 26.00 -5.27 1.93
C LEU A 257 26.17 -3.76 1.78
N THR A 258 27.36 -3.31 1.40
CA THR A 258 27.65 -1.89 1.18
C THR A 258 26.75 -1.30 0.08
N ALA A 259 26.63 -2.00 -1.06
CA ALA A 259 25.81 -1.57 -2.18
C ALA A 259 24.30 -1.53 -1.78
N ALA A 260 23.83 -2.56 -1.08
CA ALA A 260 22.44 -2.60 -0.58
C ALA A 260 22.14 -1.45 0.40
N ILE A 261 23.02 -1.17 1.36
CA ILE A 261 22.85 -0.05 2.33
C ILE A 261 22.90 1.30 1.59
N SER A 262 23.85 1.48 0.67
CA SER A 262 23.93 2.69 -0.14
C SER A 262 22.67 2.91 -0.96
N GLN A 263 22.10 1.84 -1.51
CA GLN A 263 20.84 1.89 -2.24
C GLN A 263 19.68 2.39 -1.36
N TYR A 264 19.56 1.89 -0.12
CA TYR A 264 18.54 2.39 0.82
C TYR A 264 18.70 3.87 1.14
N THR A 265 19.92 4.30 1.43
CA THR A 265 20.19 5.70 1.79
C THR A 265 19.94 6.64 0.62
N SER A 266 20.32 6.27 -0.60
CA SER A 266 20.06 7.06 -1.80
C SER A 266 18.57 7.13 -2.14
N THR A 267 17.85 6.00 -2.03
CA THR A 267 16.40 5.96 -2.30
C THR A 267 15.61 6.83 -1.32
N LEU A 268 15.96 6.83 -0.03
CA LEU A 268 15.33 7.70 0.96
C LEU A 268 15.65 9.19 0.72
N GLY A 269 16.78 9.49 0.08
CA GLY A 269 17.21 10.83 -0.32
C GLY A 269 16.66 11.32 -1.66
N SER A 270 16.16 10.43 -2.51
CA SER A 270 15.67 10.77 -3.85
C SER A 270 14.37 11.60 -3.81
N TYR A 271 14.06 12.21 -4.96
CA TYR A 271 12.83 13.00 -5.15
C TYR A 271 12.72 14.22 -4.23
N GLU A 272 13.63 15.17 -4.37
CA GLU A 272 13.78 16.37 -3.52
C GLU A 272 12.70 17.45 -3.76
N TYR A 273 11.40 17.05 -3.78
CA TYR A 273 10.28 17.94 -4.02
C TYR A 273 9.29 17.97 -2.85
N ALA A 274 8.53 19.07 -2.72
CA ALA A 274 7.48 19.21 -1.72
C ALA A 274 6.37 18.17 -1.93
N ALA A 275 5.97 17.93 -3.19
CA ALA A 275 5.08 16.83 -3.60
C ALA A 275 5.40 16.41 -5.04
N ILE A 276 5.09 15.17 -5.38
CA ILE A 276 5.33 14.58 -6.71
C ILE A 276 4.00 14.04 -7.22
N ASN A 277 3.25 14.89 -7.90
CA ASN A 277 1.90 14.58 -8.38
C ASN A 277 0.92 14.12 -7.26
N ALA A 278 1.28 14.28 -5.99
CA ALA A 278 0.39 13.96 -4.90
C ALA A 278 -0.64 15.08 -4.70
N TYR A 279 -1.93 14.72 -4.70
CA TYR A 279 -3.02 15.64 -4.42
C TYR A 279 -3.27 15.67 -2.91
N ASN A 280 -2.38 16.38 -2.22
CA ASN A 280 -2.27 16.49 -0.78
C ASN A 280 -2.22 17.96 -0.33
N PHE A 281 -1.82 18.22 0.89
CA PHE A 281 -1.66 19.59 1.42
C PHE A 281 -0.74 20.45 0.55
N TRP A 282 0.42 19.91 0.12
CA TRP A 282 1.36 20.63 -0.74
C TRP A 282 0.80 20.83 -2.16
N GLY A 283 0.07 19.83 -2.69
CA GLY A 283 -0.66 19.95 -3.96
C GLY A 283 -1.75 21.01 -3.91
N LEU A 284 -2.50 21.13 -2.79
CA LEU A 284 -3.48 22.19 -2.57
C LEU A 284 -2.86 23.58 -2.62
N LEU A 285 -1.63 23.72 -2.17
CA LEU A 285 -0.87 24.98 -2.23
C LEU A 285 -0.18 25.23 -3.59
N GLY A 286 -0.36 24.33 -4.57
CA GLY A 286 0.29 24.41 -5.88
C GLY A 286 1.78 24.10 -5.85
N MET A 287 2.25 23.35 -4.85
CA MET A 287 3.66 23.05 -4.63
C MET A 287 4.12 21.70 -5.19
N ASN A 288 3.36 21.05 -6.06
CA ASN A 288 3.83 19.88 -6.82
C ASN A 288 5.08 20.27 -7.66
N TRP A 289 6.11 19.44 -7.61
CA TRP A 289 7.40 19.66 -8.31
C TRP A 289 8.13 20.94 -7.92
N ILE A 290 7.86 21.49 -6.74
CA ILE A 290 8.63 22.56 -6.14
C ILE A 290 9.72 21.94 -5.26
N ASP A 291 10.95 22.46 -5.37
CA ASP A 291 12.08 22.02 -4.56
C ASP A 291 11.75 22.07 -3.06
N GLN A 292 12.06 21.00 -2.34
CA GLN A 292 11.78 20.89 -0.91
C GLN A 292 12.53 21.88 -0.03
N ASN A 293 13.59 22.53 -0.55
CA ASN A 293 14.32 23.60 0.14
C ASN A 293 13.61 24.95 0.04
N THR A 294 12.57 25.06 -0.81
CA THR A 294 11.76 26.29 -0.92
C THR A 294 11.16 26.63 0.43
N ILE A 295 11.29 27.90 0.82
CA ILE A 295 10.74 28.39 2.09
C ILE A 295 9.22 28.51 1.96
N PHE A 296 8.52 27.85 2.87
CA PHE A 296 7.09 28.00 3.09
C PHE A 296 6.87 28.63 4.46
N LEU A 297 6.19 29.79 4.50
CA LEU A 297 6.10 30.65 5.68
C LEU A 297 7.48 31.11 6.15
N PHE A 298 8.14 30.39 7.04
CA PHE A 298 9.43 30.78 7.64
C PHE A 298 10.46 29.64 7.70
N LEU A 299 10.12 28.44 7.21
CA LEU A 299 11.00 27.26 7.15
C LEU A 299 10.95 26.60 5.78
N PRO A 300 12.02 25.89 5.36
CA PRO A 300 11.98 25.03 4.17
C PRO A 300 10.91 23.96 4.27
N CYS A 301 10.29 23.58 3.14
CA CYS A 301 9.27 22.52 3.08
C CYS A 301 9.76 21.21 3.70
N LYS A 302 11.04 20.82 3.49
CA LYS A 302 11.62 19.62 4.11
C LYS A 302 11.62 19.67 5.64
N THR A 303 11.84 20.85 6.23
CA THR A 303 11.82 21.03 7.70
C THR A 303 10.40 20.89 8.23
N TRP A 304 9.42 21.49 7.54
CA TRP A 304 8.00 21.25 7.85
C TRP A 304 7.63 19.78 7.74
N GLY A 305 8.07 19.11 6.67
CA GLY A 305 7.86 17.67 6.49
C GLY A 305 8.40 16.85 7.66
N THR A 306 9.60 17.17 8.16
CA THR A 306 10.21 16.50 9.33
C THR A 306 9.39 16.74 10.60
N ILE A 307 9.00 17.99 10.88
CA ILE A 307 8.15 18.34 12.04
C ILE A 307 6.83 17.57 11.97
N VAL A 308 6.20 17.56 10.81
CA VAL A 308 4.94 16.85 10.58
C VAL A 308 5.09 15.35 10.82
N ILE A 309 6.17 14.71 10.33
CA ILE A 309 6.42 13.28 10.57
C ILE A 309 6.52 13.01 12.07
N LEU A 310 7.26 13.81 12.83
CA LEU A 310 7.38 13.67 14.30
C LEU A 310 6.02 13.80 14.99
N LEU A 311 5.21 14.78 14.57
CA LEU A 311 3.85 14.96 15.11
C LEU A 311 2.95 13.77 14.76
N ILE A 312 2.99 13.27 13.52
CA ILE A 312 2.21 12.10 13.10
C ILE A 312 2.56 10.87 13.95
N VAL A 313 3.86 10.63 14.16
CA VAL A 313 4.34 9.52 15.01
C VAL A 313 3.82 9.68 16.44
N LEU A 314 3.95 10.89 17.03
CA LEU A 314 3.42 11.17 18.36
C LEU A 314 1.90 10.93 18.44
N PHE A 315 1.12 11.48 17.49
CA PHE A 315 -0.32 11.28 17.44
C PHE A 315 -0.70 9.82 17.24
N THR A 316 0.08 9.07 16.47
CA THR A 316 -0.13 7.62 16.30
C THR A 316 -0.04 6.90 17.64
N PHE A 317 0.94 7.22 18.48
CA PHE A 317 1.05 6.63 19.82
C PHE A 317 -0.06 7.09 20.77
N LEU A 318 -0.50 8.36 20.69
CA LEU A 318 -1.64 8.84 21.47
C LEU A 318 -2.94 8.12 21.08
N ILE A 319 -3.20 7.93 19.78
CA ILE A 319 -4.34 7.14 19.30
C ILE A 319 -4.19 5.68 19.73
N ALA A 320 -2.98 5.11 19.64
CA ALA A 320 -2.71 3.75 20.09
C ALA A 320 -3.05 3.55 21.56
N ALA A 321 -2.75 4.52 22.42
CA ALA A 321 -3.11 4.46 23.84
C ALA A 321 -4.63 4.58 24.04
N ARG A 322 -5.31 5.45 23.27
CA ARG A 322 -6.75 5.68 23.38
C ARG A 322 -7.57 4.51 22.85
N CYS A 323 -7.17 3.93 21.71
CA CYS A 323 -7.87 2.82 21.05
C CYS A 323 -7.41 1.44 21.55
N ARG A 324 -6.81 1.34 22.73
CA ARG A 324 -6.14 0.15 23.26
C ARG A 324 -7.02 -1.10 23.30
N LYS A 325 -8.33 -0.95 23.49
CA LYS A 325 -9.30 -2.06 23.59
C LYS A 325 -10.01 -2.37 22.27
N GLU A 326 -9.76 -1.58 21.23
CA GLU A 326 -10.45 -1.76 19.95
C GLU A 326 -9.86 -2.91 19.15
N PRO A 327 -10.68 -3.88 18.70
CA PRO A 327 -10.19 -5.00 17.88
C PRO A 327 -9.52 -4.57 16.58
N SER A 328 -9.98 -3.46 15.96
CA SER A 328 -9.44 -2.92 14.71
C SER A 328 -8.17 -2.07 14.89
N ARG A 329 -7.63 -1.98 16.10
CA ARG A 329 -6.60 -1.02 16.50
C ARG A 329 -5.46 -0.88 15.51
N TYR A 330 -4.77 -1.97 15.17
CA TYR A 330 -3.60 -1.89 14.30
C TYR A 330 -3.95 -1.48 12.86
N PHE A 331 -5.12 -1.87 12.36
CA PHE A 331 -5.62 -1.41 11.07
C PHE A 331 -5.96 0.08 11.10
N CYS A 332 -6.61 0.56 12.17
CA CYS A 332 -6.90 1.99 12.35
C CYS A 332 -5.62 2.83 12.46
N LEU A 333 -4.62 2.36 13.21
CA LEU A 333 -3.31 3.03 13.31
C LEU A 333 -2.60 3.04 11.95
N GLY A 334 -2.61 1.91 11.24
CA GLY A 334 -2.05 1.81 9.90
C GLY A 334 -2.74 2.75 8.90
N ALA A 335 -4.06 2.80 8.89
CA ALA A 335 -4.81 3.73 8.05
C ALA A 335 -4.52 5.19 8.42
N PHE A 336 -4.51 5.52 9.72
CA PHE A 336 -4.21 6.87 10.19
C PHE A 336 -2.81 7.32 9.76
N ILE A 337 -1.78 6.52 10.01
CA ILE A 337 -0.40 6.92 9.72
C ILE A 337 -0.16 7.11 8.22
N ILE A 338 -0.65 6.19 7.37
CA ILE A 338 -0.40 6.31 5.93
C ILE A 338 -1.22 7.46 5.31
N LEU A 339 -2.46 7.71 5.75
CA LEU A 339 -3.28 8.83 5.30
C LEU A 339 -2.66 10.17 5.70
N THR A 340 -2.22 10.31 6.95
CA THR A 340 -1.61 11.55 7.44
C THR A 340 -0.24 11.79 6.83
N MET A 341 0.58 10.75 6.67
CA MET A 341 1.87 10.84 5.97
C MET A 341 1.68 11.29 4.53
N PHE A 342 0.77 10.66 3.77
CA PHE A 342 0.48 11.05 2.40
C PHE A 342 0.01 12.51 2.31
N LEU A 343 -0.86 12.93 3.22
CA LEU A 343 -1.48 14.24 3.14
C LEU A 343 -0.57 15.38 3.58
N PHE A 344 0.39 15.17 4.48
CA PHE A 344 1.16 16.26 5.05
C PHE A 344 2.67 16.16 4.88
N SER A 345 3.23 14.96 4.65
CA SER A 345 4.68 14.82 4.45
C SER A 345 5.09 15.31 3.06
N VAL A 346 6.36 15.72 2.95
CA VAL A 346 6.98 16.00 1.66
C VAL A 346 7.39 14.72 0.93
N ARG A 347 7.76 14.82 -0.34
CA ARG A 347 8.22 13.72 -1.20
C ARG A 347 7.18 12.63 -1.44
N MET A 348 5.88 12.95 -1.29
CA MET A 348 4.81 11.99 -1.53
C MET A 348 4.47 11.91 -3.00
N HIS A 349 4.37 10.67 -3.52
CA HIS A 349 3.85 10.37 -4.84
C HIS A 349 2.34 10.12 -4.80
N GLU A 350 1.68 10.31 -5.93
CA GLU A 350 0.24 10.14 -6.13
C GLU A 350 -0.34 8.82 -5.60
N ARG A 351 0.47 7.74 -5.59
CA ARG A 351 0.04 6.37 -5.24
C ARG A 351 0.32 5.95 -3.79
N TYR A 352 1.11 6.71 -3.03
CA TYR A 352 1.57 6.27 -1.70
C TYR A 352 0.46 6.08 -0.66
N MET A 353 -0.74 6.60 -0.92
CA MET A 353 -1.91 6.35 -0.06
C MET A 353 -2.54 4.96 -0.29
N TYR A 354 -2.13 4.21 -1.29
CA TYR A 354 -2.75 2.95 -1.70
C TYR A 354 -3.06 1.97 -0.54
N PRO A 355 -2.16 1.69 0.43
CA PRO A 355 -2.45 0.76 1.53
C PRO A 355 -3.63 1.18 2.39
N ALA A 356 -3.94 2.48 2.47
CA ALA A 356 -5.05 2.98 3.27
C ALA A 356 -6.38 2.36 2.86
N LEU A 357 -6.59 2.06 1.57
CA LEU A 357 -7.84 1.50 1.07
C LEU A 357 -8.12 0.10 1.65
N ALA A 358 -7.09 -0.75 1.69
CA ALA A 358 -7.21 -2.06 2.33
C ALA A 358 -7.43 -1.93 3.84
N LEU A 359 -6.63 -1.10 4.52
CA LEU A 359 -6.68 -0.91 5.96
C LEU A 359 -8.02 -0.35 6.42
N LEU A 360 -8.63 0.58 5.68
CA LEU A 360 -9.97 1.10 5.96
C LEU A 360 -11.04 0.02 5.84
N LEU A 361 -10.95 -0.90 4.87
CA LEU A 361 -11.88 -2.03 4.76
C LEU A 361 -11.73 -3.01 5.94
N PHE A 362 -10.50 -3.26 6.41
CA PHE A 362 -10.31 -4.00 7.66
C PHE A 362 -10.92 -3.27 8.86
N CYS A 363 -10.79 -1.94 8.94
CA CYS A 363 -11.49 -1.16 9.97
C CYS A 363 -13.02 -1.33 9.87
N CYS A 364 -13.57 -1.30 8.66
CA CYS A 364 -15.00 -1.54 8.42
C CYS A 364 -15.44 -2.95 8.84
N LEU A 365 -14.58 -3.97 8.71
CA LEU A 365 -14.88 -5.32 9.15
C LEU A 365 -14.95 -5.43 10.68
N TYR A 366 -13.92 -4.94 11.37
CA TYR A 366 -13.82 -5.08 12.82
C TYR A 366 -14.74 -4.12 13.59
N ARG A 367 -15.08 -2.99 12.96
CA ARG A 367 -16.01 -1.99 13.50
C ARG A 367 -16.99 -1.59 12.40
N PRO A 368 -18.01 -2.46 12.12
CA PRO A 368 -18.98 -2.17 11.07
C PRO A 368 -19.73 -0.87 11.37
N SER A 369 -19.46 0.16 10.60
CA SER A 369 -20.11 1.47 10.78
C SER A 369 -20.21 2.19 9.43
N THR A 370 -21.37 2.84 9.22
CA THR A 370 -21.62 3.68 8.04
C THR A 370 -20.56 4.78 7.86
N PRO A 371 -20.11 5.48 8.92
CA PRO A 371 -19.07 6.48 8.80
C PRO A 371 -17.74 5.94 8.22
N LEU A 372 -17.27 4.76 8.65
CA LEU A 372 -16.05 4.15 8.12
C LEU A 372 -16.20 3.77 6.64
N TRP A 373 -17.35 3.23 6.24
CA TRP A 373 -17.63 2.95 4.82
C TRP A 373 -17.65 4.23 3.97
N LYS A 374 -18.20 5.33 4.50
CA LYS A 374 -18.13 6.64 3.81
C LYS A 374 -16.69 7.14 3.68
N CYS A 375 -15.85 6.97 4.73
CA CYS A 375 -14.42 7.28 4.64
C CYS A 375 -13.73 6.46 3.55
N PHE A 376 -13.92 5.14 3.56
CA PHE A 376 -13.37 4.26 2.52
C PHE A 376 -13.79 4.72 1.12
N SER A 377 -15.10 4.96 0.91
CA SER A 377 -15.63 5.39 -0.38
C SER A 377 -15.05 6.73 -0.83
N GLY A 378 -14.96 7.70 0.07
CA GLY A 378 -14.38 9.01 -0.21
C GLY A 378 -12.92 8.92 -0.62
N PHE A 379 -12.10 8.26 0.18
CA PHE A 379 -10.68 8.08 -0.15
C PHE A 379 -10.46 7.25 -1.41
N ALA A 380 -11.25 6.20 -1.65
CA ALA A 380 -11.14 5.38 -2.84
C ALA A 380 -11.38 6.18 -4.12
N VAL A 381 -12.41 7.02 -4.14
CA VAL A 381 -12.73 7.89 -5.28
C VAL A 381 -11.67 8.97 -5.48
N LEU A 382 -11.28 9.65 -4.42
CA LEU A 382 -10.28 10.72 -4.49
C LEU A 382 -8.90 10.18 -4.88
N HIS A 383 -8.52 9.02 -4.35
CA HIS A 383 -7.29 8.34 -4.75
C HIS A 383 -7.32 7.91 -6.22
N PHE A 384 -8.46 7.39 -6.68
CA PHE A 384 -8.64 7.07 -8.08
C PHE A 384 -8.46 8.31 -8.97
N TYR A 385 -9.07 9.47 -8.59
CA TYR A 385 -8.86 10.71 -9.33
C TYR A 385 -7.39 11.13 -9.38
N ASN A 386 -6.67 11.07 -8.26
CA ASN A 386 -5.26 11.43 -8.25
C ASN A 386 -4.44 10.52 -9.18
N THR A 387 -4.54 9.21 -8.99
CA THR A 387 -3.74 8.24 -9.75
C THR A 387 -4.13 8.19 -11.23
N ALA A 388 -5.43 8.22 -11.56
CA ALA A 388 -5.89 8.20 -12.95
C ALA A 388 -5.53 9.49 -13.70
N ASN A 389 -5.66 10.65 -13.05
CA ASN A 389 -5.30 11.91 -13.69
C ASN A 389 -3.80 11.95 -13.99
N VAL A 390 -2.96 11.44 -13.09
CA VAL A 390 -1.51 11.35 -13.34
C VAL A 390 -1.20 10.35 -14.44
N LEU A 391 -1.76 9.14 -14.37
CA LEU A 391 -1.47 8.10 -15.38
C LEU A 391 -1.81 8.54 -16.80
N TYR A 392 -2.93 9.25 -17.00
CA TYR A 392 -3.47 9.54 -18.33
C TYR A 392 -3.28 10.98 -18.80
N HIS A 393 -3.02 11.91 -17.90
CA HIS A 393 -2.99 13.35 -18.25
C HIS A 393 -1.72 14.08 -17.77
N TYR A 394 -0.80 13.40 -17.06
CA TYR A 394 0.44 14.05 -16.65
C TYR A 394 1.33 14.33 -17.85
N ASP A 395 1.58 15.62 -18.10
CA ASP A 395 2.51 16.12 -19.09
C ASP A 395 3.49 17.09 -18.42
N PRO A 396 4.80 16.74 -18.30
CA PRO A 396 5.76 17.62 -17.67
C PRO A 396 5.90 19.00 -18.32
N GLN A 397 5.62 19.10 -19.62
CA GLN A 397 5.77 20.35 -20.39
C GLN A 397 4.59 21.31 -20.17
N ASN A 398 3.38 20.76 -19.89
CA ASN A 398 2.15 21.52 -19.75
C ASN A 398 1.51 21.33 -18.36
N TYR A 399 2.32 21.10 -17.31
CA TYR A 399 1.80 20.80 -16.00
C TYR A 399 1.31 22.05 -15.27
N ASP A 400 -0.01 22.18 -15.13
CA ASP A 400 -0.64 23.21 -14.29
C ASP A 400 -0.76 22.74 -12.84
N ARG A 401 0.11 23.27 -11.97
CA ARG A 401 0.14 22.97 -10.52
C ARG A 401 -1.13 23.38 -9.78
N LYS A 402 -1.91 24.28 -10.34
CA LYS A 402 -3.15 24.83 -9.76
C LYS A 402 -4.39 24.39 -10.53
N ALA A 403 -4.29 23.35 -11.34
CA ALA A 403 -5.44 22.81 -12.04
C ALA A 403 -6.58 22.52 -11.06
N PRO A 404 -7.84 22.88 -11.39
CA PRO A 404 -8.99 22.72 -10.49
C PRO A 404 -9.13 21.31 -9.92
N ILE A 405 -8.79 20.28 -10.71
CA ILE A 405 -8.84 18.89 -10.26
C ILE A 405 -7.87 18.61 -9.10
N ILE A 406 -6.65 19.19 -9.15
CA ILE A 406 -5.65 19.04 -8.08
C ILE A 406 -6.19 19.67 -6.80
N LEU A 407 -6.69 20.90 -6.90
CA LEU A 407 -7.19 21.65 -5.74
C LEU A 407 -8.41 20.97 -5.10
N LEU A 408 -9.39 20.56 -5.92
CA LEU A 408 -10.63 19.93 -5.45
C LEU A 408 -10.35 18.57 -4.80
N VAL A 409 -9.54 17.71 -5.42
CA VAL A 409 -9.21 16.39 -4.87
C VAL A 409 -8.37 16.53 -3.60
N SER A 410 -7.39 17.44 -3.57
CA SER A 410 -6.60 17.71 -2.36
C SER A 410 -7.46 18.18 -1.19
N ALA A 411 -8.35 19.15 -1.43
CA ALA A 411 -9.28 19.64 -0.42
C ALA A 411 -10.22 18.50 0.05
N GLY A 412 -10.76 17.72 -0.88
CA GLY A 412 -11.60 16.56 -0.57
C GLY A 412 -10.89 15.52 0.31
N MET A 413 -9.62 15.22 0.03
CA MET A 413 -8.82 14.29 0.86
C MET A 413 -8.61 14.81 2.28
N LEU A 414 -8.33 16.11 2.45
CA LEU A 414 -8.20 16.74 3.77
C LEU A 414 -9.53 16.68 4.54
N CYS A 415 -10.66 16.94 3.88
CA CYS A 415 -11.99 16.80 4.47
C CYS A 415 -12.27 15.35 4.90
N CYS A 416 -11.93 14.36 4.06
CA CYS A 416 -12.07 12.95 4.41
C CYS A 416 -11.19 12.56 5.60
N LEU A 417 -9.95 13.09 5.70
CA LEU A 417 -9.08 12.84 6.86
C LEU A 417 -9.66 13.44 8.14
N TYR A 418 -10.16 14.68 8.08
CA TYR A 418 -10.82 15.30 9.23
C TYR A 418 -12.03 14.48 9.69
N TYR A 419 -12.83 13.99 8.74
CA TYR A 419 -13.98 13.14 9.03
C TYR A 419 -13.54 11.79 9.64
N PHE A 420 -12.48 11.15 9.10
CA PHE A 420 -11.91 9.92 9.66
C PHE A 420 -11.42 10.13 11.09
N TYR A 421 -10.71 11.24 11.36
CA TYR A 421 -10.24 11.57 12.71
C TYR A 421 -11.38 11.73 13.74
N LYS A 422 -12.55 12.20 13.32
CA LYS A 422 -13.73 12.31 14.21
C LYS A 422 -14.35 10.95 14.55
N ILE A 423 -14.08 9.92 13.75
CA ILE A 423 -14.67 8.58 13.92
C ILE A 423 -13.78 7.69 14.79
N ILE A 424 -12.44 7.81 14.66
CA ILE A 424 -11.48 7.01 15.43
C ILE A 424 -11.25 7.64 16.82
#